data_c0a6d2099656ca981dd4c6d616f2ed2d
#
_entry.id   c0a6d2099656ca981dd4c6d616f2ed2d
#
_cell.length_a   1.000
_cell.length_b   1.000
_cell.length_c   1.000
_cell.angle_alpha   90.00
_cell.angle_beta   90.00
_cell.angle_gamma   90.00
#
_symmetry.space_group_name_H-M   'P 1'
#
loop_
_entity.id
_entity.type
_entity.pdbx_description
1 polymer ?
#
loop_
_entity_poly.entity_id
_entity_poly.type
_entity_poly.pdbx_seq_one_letter_code
_entity_poly.pdbx_strand_id
1 'polypeptide(L)'
;GMAAVQLVKDRVAKYKIDCDLRFGYVEAAYHRRQMDSLDEMQREWEARGFDGFIRLDDRKALSAHVDTDVYVGGLFDSKSGHMQPLKYLHGLAAVAREQGTAIFENTPIVKIETQTSDGYKHLHTRNSRVVRAKILLLCGNAYLANISLPLMKSRLAQVTSSVLATKPLSPNMVKQLLPTGAAVADCNAALNYYRIDAKGRMIFGGRASYTNVNFGDVELDLRRRMESVFPLLKNVEKDAVWSGKIGITVNRIPQFGRTPDDIYFLQGFSGHGVALTGQAGVMLADAVIGDQTSFDVMSSLNHMPFPGGLLRTPALALGMAYYKLRDRLKI
;
A
#
# COMPACT_ATOMS: atom_id res chain seq x y z
N GLY A 1 4.67 -1.77 12.99
CA GLY A 1 3.38 -1.09 12.68
C GLY A 1 3.19 0.17 13.49
N MET A 2 3.03 0.09 14.82
CA MET A 2 2.73 1.26 15.68
C MET A 2 3.73 2.41 15.52
N ALA A 3 5.03 2.15 15.61
CA ALA A 3 6.06 3.17 15.42
C ALA A 3 5.98 3.85 14.03
N ALA A 4 5.64 3.10 12.98
CA ALA A 4 5.49 3.65 11.64
C ALA A 4 4.30 4.62 11.53
N VAL A 5 3.17 4.30 12.17
CA VAL A 5 2.01 5.20 12.23
C VAL A 5 2.33 6.44 13.07
N GLN A 6 3.01 6.27 14.20
CA GLN A 6 3.44 7.40 15.04
C GLN A 6 4.37 8.33 14.27
N LEU A 7 5.34 7.78 13.52
CA LEU A 7 6.24 8.58 12.68
C LEU A 7 5.48 9.43 11.63
N VAL A 8 4.39 8.90 11.06
CA VAL A 8 3.53 9.68 10.15
C VAL A 8 2.89 10.85 10.91
N LYS A 9 2.30 10.60 12.10
CA LYS A 9 1.71 11.65 12.95
C LYS A 9 2.71 12.75 13.25
N ASP A 10 3.90 12.36 13.70
CA ASP A 10 4.96 13.28 14.10
C ASP A 10 5.44 14.14 12.94
N ARG A 11 5.63 13.53 11.76
CA ARG A 11 6.02 14.26 10.54
C ARG A 11 4.93 15.23 10.07
N VAL A 12 3.67 14.79 10.05
CA VAL A 12 2.53 15.64 9.69
C VAL A 12 2.45 16.85 10.63
N ALA A 13 2.56 16.63 11.94
CA ALA A 13 2.53 17.70 12.92
C ALA A 13 3.77 18.62 12.84
N LYS A 14 4.98 18.04 12.84
CA LYS A 14 6.24 18.77 12.82
C LYS A 14 6.39 19.67 11.61
N TYR A 15 6.05 19.14 10.43
CA TYR A 15 6.25 19.82 9.15
C TYR A 15 4.96 20.46 8.61
N LYS A 16 3.87 20.42 9.39
CA LYS A 16 2.55 20.99 9.03
C LYS A 16 2.07 20.54 7.65
N ILE A 17 2.22 19.23 7.36
CA ILE A 17 1.82 18.68 6.07
C ILE A 17 0.29 18.56 6.00
N ASP A 18 -0.36 19.36 5.16
CA ASP A 18 -1.79 19.26 4.89
C ASP A 18 -2.08 18.06 3.97
N CYS A 19 -2.30 16.89 4.57
CA CYS A 19 -2.57 15.64 3.84
C CYS A 19 -3.92 14.99 4.19
N ASP A 20 -4.85 15.73 4.76
CA ASP A 20 -6.18 15.23 5.14
C ASP A 20 -6.10 13.98 6.04
N LEU A 21 -5.14 13.93 6.98
CA LEU A 21 -4.93 12.79 7.88
C LEU A 21 -6.13 12.62 8.81
N ARG A 22 -6.72 11.41 8.80
CA ARG A 22 -7.84 11.02 9.67
C ARG A 22 -7.58 9.64 10.26
N PHE A 23 -8.10 9.41 11.46
CA PHE A 23 -8.01 8.13 12.15
C PHE A 23 -9.34 7.40 12.11
N GLY A 24 -9.25 6.08 12.25
CA GLY A 24 -10.33 5.13 12.12
C GLY A 24 -10.17 4.28 10.84
N TYR A 25 -10.13 2.97 11.06
CA TYR A 25 -10.05 1.98 9.99
C TYR A 25 -10.92 0.79 10.38
N VAL A 26 -11.68 0.25 9.44
CA VAL A 26 -12.55 -0.91 9.64
C VAL A 26 -12.09 -2.05 8.75
N GLU A 27 -11.89 -3.22 9.32
CA GLU A 27 -11.90 -4.48 8.58
C GLU A 27 -13.28 -5.11 8.66
N ALA A 28 -13.97 -5.18 7.51
CA ALA A 28 -15.37 -5.60 7.43
C ALA A 28 -15.49 -7.04 6.96
N ALA A 29 -16.28 -7.86 7.67
CA ALA A 29 -16.45 -9.27 7.42
C ALA A 29 -17.77 -9.57 6.70
N TYR A 30 -17.72 -10.39 5.64
CA TYR A 30 -18.91 -10.87 4.90
C TYR A 30 -19.62 -12.04 5.56
N HIS A 31 -18.92 -12.81 6.41
CA HIS A 31 -19.46 -14.03 7.02
C HIS A 31 -18.74 -14.39 8.33
N ARG A 32 -19.34 -15.28 9.13
CA ARG A 32 -18.89 -15.63 10.47
C ARG A 32 -17.43 -16.09 10.53
N ARG A 33 -16.97 -16.92 9.59
CA ARG A 33 -15.58 -17.40 9.57
C ARG A 33 -14.56 -16.25 9.47
N GLN A 34 -14.89 -15.16 8.72
CA GLN A 34 -14.02 -13.97 8.69
C GLN A 34 -14.03 -13.26 10.04
N MET A 35 -15.17 -13.21 10.74
CA MET A 35 -15.21 -12.67 12.11
C MET A 35 -14.31 -13.48 13.06
N ASP A 36 -14.33 -14.82 12.96
CA ASP A 36 -13.47 -15.68 13.77
C ASP A 36 -11.97 -15.39 13.51
N SER A 37 -11.59 -15.12 12.25
CA SER A 37 -10.22 -14.72 11.89
C SER A 37 -9.86 -13.32 12.42
N LEU A 38 -10.81 -12.38 12.46
CA LEU A 38 -10.61 -11.06 13.06
C LEU A 38 -10.43 -11.15 14.57
N ASP A 39 -11.15 -12.08 15.24
CA ASP A 39 -11.01 -12.36 16.68
C ASP A 39 -9.60 -12.90 17.01
N GLU A 40 -9.10 -13.80 16.18
CA GLU A 40 -7.75 -14.33 16.33
C GLU A 40 -6.72 -13.21 16.15
N MET A 41 -6.85 -12.40 15.11
CA MET A 41 -5.99 -11.25 14.86
C MET A 41 -6.03 -10.26 16.03
N GLN A 42 -7.20 -9.91 16.54
CA GLN A 42 -7.34 -9.02 17.70
C GLN A 42 -6.57 -9.55 18.91
N ARG A 43 -6.81 -10.80 19.29
CA ARG A 43 -6.12 -11.45 20.43
C ARG A 43 -4.60 -11.46 20.27
N GLU A 44 -4.13 -11.77 19.05
CA GLU A 44 -2.69 -11.77 18.77
C GLU A 44 -2.04 -10.39 18.91
N TRP A 45 -2.71 -9.33 18.49
CA TRP A 45 -2.18 -7.96 18.58
C TRP A 45 -2.29 -7.41 19.99
N GLU A 46 -3.38 -7.70 20.71
CA GLU A 46 -3.55 -7.34 22.13
C GLU A 46 -2.49 -8.01 23.01
N ALA A 47 -2.16 -9.27 22.75
CA ALA A 47 -1.06 -9.97 23.42
C ALA A 47 0.31 -9.30 23.20
N ARG A 48 0.46 -8.50 22.13
CA ARG A 48 1.65 -7.70 21.83
C ARG A 48 1.54 -6.24 22.29
N GLY A 49 0.53 -5.92 23.08
CA GLY A 49 0.31 -4.59 23.66
C GLY A 49 -0.41 -3.59 22.75
N PHE A 50 -1.07 -4.04 21.69
CA PHE A 50 -1.93 -3.18 20.88
C PHE A 50 -3.34 -3.11 21.49
N ASP A 51 -3.83 -1.91 21.77
CA ASP A 51 -5.09 -1.63 22.45
C ASP A 51 -6.05 -0.77 21.61
N GLY A 52 -5.83 -0.73 20.28
CA GLY A 52 -6.60 0.12 19.36
C GLY A 52 -7.84 -0.53 18.78
N PHE A 53 -8.04 -1.85 18.96
CA PHE A 53 -9.13 -2.58 18.35
C PHE A 53 -10.43 -2.51 19.17
N ILE A 54 -11.53 -2.32 18.43
CA ILE A 54 -12.91 -2.40 18.95
C ILE A 54 -13.66 -3.37 18.05
N ARG A 55 -14.19 -4.44 18.66
CA ARG A 55 -14.98 -5.43 17.93
C ARG A 55 -16.36 -4.87 17.59
N LEU A 56 -16.80 -5.12 16.37
CA LEU A 56 -18.13 -4.79 15.86
C LEU A 56 -18.87 -6.13 15.62
N ASP A 57 -19.59 -6.59 16.63
CA ASP A 57 -20.11 -7.96 16.71
C ASP A 57 -21.19 -8.28 15.68
N ASP A 58 -21.91 -7.26 15.25
CA ASP A 58 -23.04 -7.40 14.34
C ASP A 58 -23.16 -6.22 13.39
N ARG A 59 -24.11 -6.31 12.49
CA ARG A 59 -24.43 -5.24 11.52
C ARG A 59 -24.80 -3.93 12.21
N LYS A 60 -25.48 -3.98 13.35
CA LYS A 60 -25.89 -2.78 14.09
C LYS A 60 -24.67 -2.03 14.64
N ALA A 61 -23.72 -2.74 15.24
CA ALA A 61 -22.45 -2.16 15.68
C ALA A 61 -21.63 -1.62 14.49
N LEU A 62 -21.59 -2.37 13.38
CA LEU A 62 -20.88 -1.96 12.16
C LEU A 62 -21.49 -0.71 11.51
N SER A 63 -22.81 -0.55 11.52
CA SER A 63 -23.51 0.58 10.88
C SER A 63 -23.12 1.95 11.47
N ALA A 64 -22.60 1.97 12.69
CA ALA A 64 -22.00 3.19 13.26
C ALA A 64 -20.79 3.70 12.45
N HIS A 65 -20.14 2.83 11.67
CA HIS A 65 -18.96 3.13 10.87
C HIS A 65 -19.21 2.98 9.36
N VAL A 66 -19.99 1.97 8.97
CA VAL A 66 -20.26 1.61 7.57
C VAL A 66 -21.73 1.19 7.45
N ASP A 67 -22.53 2.00 6.77
CA ASP A 67 -23.95 1.70 6.55
C ASP A 67 -24.15 0.90 5.25
N THR A 68 -24.17 -0.41 5.38
CA THR A 68 -24.38 -1.36 4.29
C THR A 68 -24.87 -2.70 4.82
N ASP A 69 -25.62 -3.44 3.98
CA ASP A 69 -26.20 -4.74 4.32
C ASP A 69 -25.28 -5.92 3.99
N VAL A 70 -24.14 -5.72 3.34
CA VAL A 70 -23.34 -6.83 2.82
C VAL A 70 -22.42 -7.47 3.87
N TYR A 71 -22.10 -6.76 4.94
CA TYR A 71 -21.21 -7.26 6.01
C TYR A 71 -22.01 -7.70 7.24
N VAL A 72 -21.48 -8.67 7.96
CA VAL A 72 -22.09 -9.21 9.19
C VAL A 72 -21.53 -8.61 10.47
N GLY A 73 -20.37 -7.93 10.39
CA GLY A 73 -19.64 -7.31 11.48
C GLY A 73 -18.26 -6.92 11.03
N GLY A 74 -17.34 -6.66 11.95
CA GLY A 74 -15.98 -6.24 11.63
C GLY A 74 -15.12 -5.96 12.85
N LEU A 75 -13.96 -5.39 12.59
CA LEU A 75 -13.02 -4.90 13.59
C LEU A 75 -12.66 -3.45 13.29
N PHE A 76 -12.89 -2.55 14.23
CA PHE A 76 -12.50 -1.14 14.11
C PHE A 76 -11.15 -0.92 14.78
N ASP A 77 -10.21 -0.33 14.05
CA ASP A 77 -8.92 0.11 14.57
C ASP A 77 -8.93 1.63 14.71
N SER A 78 -8.91 2.10 15.96
CA SER A 78 -8.92 3.51 16.32
C SER A 78 -7.56 4.21 16.13
N LYS A 79 -6.48 3.43 16.01
CA LYS A 79 -5.10 3.95 15.90
C LYS A 79 -4.57 3.98 14.48
N SER A 80 -5.12 3.17 13.59
CA SER A 80 -4.90 3.26 12.15
C SER A 80 -5.75 4.34 11.50
N GLY A 81 -5.41 4.70 10.27
CA GLY A 81 -6.13 5.79 9.60
C GLY A 81 -5.84 5.87 8.11
N HIS A 82 -6.23 6.98 7.53
CA HIS A 82 -6.03 7.25 6.11
C HIS A 82 -5.70 8.71 5.86
N MET A 83 -5.17 8.98 4.69
CA MET A 83 -4.80 10.33 4.27
C MET A 83 -4.91 10.47 2.75
N GLN A 84 -4.65 11.65 2.23
CA GLN A 84 -4.40 11.86 0.82
C GLN A 84 -2.90 11.64 0.54
N PRO A 85 -2.52 10.48 -0.04
CA PRO A 85 -1.12 10.05 -0.08
C PRO A 85 -0.25 10.94 -0.98
N LEU A 86 -0.81 11.53 -2.03
CA LEU A 86 -0.05 12.44 -2.91
C LEU A 86 0.26 13.77 -2.21
N LYS A 87 -0.67 14.32 -1.42
CA LYS A 87 -0.40 15.50 -0.59
C LYS A 87 0.72 15.22 0.43
N TYR A 88 0.67 14.04 1.08
CA TYR A 88 1.73 13.63 2.00
C TYR A 88 3.09 13.51 1.31
N LEU A 89 3.13 12.87 0.14
CA LEU A 89 4.35 12.76 -0.66
C LEU A 89 4.92 14.13 -1.05
N HIS A 90 4.09 15.04 -1.53
CA HIS A 90 4.51 16.40 -1.87
C HIS A 90 5.03 17.16 -0.66
N GLY A 91 4.36 17.03 0.51
CA GLY A 91 4.83 17.61 1.76
C GLY A 91 6.21 17.10 2.16
N LEU A 92 6.43 15.78 2.11
CA LEU A 92 7.75 15.20 2.39
C LEU A 92 8.82 15.67 1.38
N ALA A 93 8.48 15.75 0.10
CA ALA A 93 9.41 16.22 -0.93
C ALA A 93 9.78 17.70 -0.73
N ALA A 94 8.82 18.54 -0.31
CA ALA A 94 9.09 19.94 0.02
C ALA A 94 10.09 20.06 1.17
N VAL A 95 9.81 19.32 2.27
CA VAL A 95 10.72 19.29 3.44
C VAL A 95 12.13 18.79 3.06
N ALA A 96 12.21 17.74 2.22
CA ALA A 96 13.51 17.24 1.77
C ALA A 96 14.29 18.29 0.99
N ARG A 97 13.63 19.04 0.10
CA ARG A 97 14.26 20.16 -0.65
C ARG A 97 14.74 21.28 0.28
N GLU A 98 13.90 21.67 1.25
CA GLU A 98 14.27 22.67 2.27
C GLU A 98 15.50 22.26 3.08
N GLN A 99 15.69 20.95 3.28
CA GLN A 99 16.85 20.37 3.94
C GLN A 99 18.05 20.16 3.00
N GLY A 100 17.99 20.66 1.76
CA GLY A 100 19.10 20.61 0.80
C GLY A 100 19.14 19.37 -0.09
N THR A 101 18.13 18.50 -0.07
CA THR A 101 18.05 17.36 -0.98
C THR A 101 17.71 17.81 -2.40
N ALA A 102 18.57 17.49 -3.37
CA ALA A 102 18.28 17.72 -4.78
C ALA A 102 17.35 16.63 -5.32
N ILE A 103 16.17 17.03 -5.82
CA ILE A 103 15.19 16.12 -6.41
C ILE A 103 15.08 16.41 -7.90
N PHE A 104 15.40 15.41 -8.72
CA PHE A 104 15.37 15.51 -10.19
C PHE A 104 14.19 14.71 -10.73
N GLU A 105 13.13 15.40 -11.13
CA GLU A 105 11.98 14.82 -11.82
C GLU A 105 12.30 14.60 -13.31
N ASN A 106 11.53 13.75 -13.97
CA ASN A 106 11.71 13.43 -15.41
C ASN A 106 13.12 12.98 -15.78
N THR A 107 13.86 12.41 -14.82
CA THR A 107 15.26 12.00 -14.97
C THR A 107 15.40 10.48 -14.77
N PRO A 108 14.88 9.66 -15.69
CA PRO A 108 14.94 8.21 -15.55
C PRO A 108 16.37 7.69 -15.67
N ILE A 109 16.79 6.90 -14.68
CA ILE A 109 18.03 6.14 -14.73
C ILE A 109 17.81 4.92 -15.59
N VAL A 110 18.69 4.68 -16.57
CA VAL A 110 18.58 3.57 -17.54
C VAL A 110 19.66 2.51 -17.34
N LYS A 111 20.79 2.86 -16.71
CA LYS A 111 21.90 1.94 -16.43
C LYS A 111 22.58 2.35 -15.12
N ILE A 112 23.07 1.36 -14.38
CA ILE A 112 23.87 1.52 -13.18
C ILE A 112 25.19 0.77 -13.41
N GLU A 113 26.31 1.46 -13.22
CA GLU A 113 27.65 0.87 -13.21
C GLU A 113 28.22 0.99 -11.80
N THR A 114 28.70 -0.11 -11.25
CA THR A 114 29.22 -0.21 -9.87
C THR A 114 30.73 -0.35 -9.83
N GLN A 115 31.31 -0.95 -10.85
CA GLN A 115 32.74 -1.17 -10.98
C GLN A 115 33.33 -0.05 -11.88
N THR A 116 33.67 1.06 -11.26
CA THR A 116 34.23 2.22 -11.93
C THR A 116 35.63 2.54 -11.42
N SER A 117 36.47 3.17 -12.25
CA SER A 117 37.86 3.50 -11.89
C SER A 117 37.99 4.55 -10.78
N ASP A 118 36.93 5.34 -10.55
CA ASP A 118 36.89 6.43 -9.56
C ASP A 118 36.24 6.01 -8.22
N GLY A 119 35.79 4.74 -8.09
CA GLY A 119 35.16 4.21 -6.88
C GLY A 119 33.73 4.70 -6.63
N TYR A 120 33.14 5.44 -7.54
CA TYR A 120 31.74 5.89 -7.46
C TYR A 120 30.83 4.98 -8.28
N LYS A 121 29.57 4.88 -7.90
CA LYS A 121 28.53 4.30 -8.75
C LYS A 121 28.15 5.34 -9.80
N HIS A 122 28.14 4.96 -11.08
CA HIS A 122 27.71 5.81 -12.17
C HIS A 122 26.30 5.45 -12.60
N LEU A 123 25.39 6.42 -12.45
CA LEU A 123 23.98 6.28 -12.82
C LEU A 123 23.73 7.04 -14.12
N HIS A 124 23.50 6.31 -15.19
CA HIS A 124 23.27 6.86 -16.53
C HIS A 124 21.80 7.25 -16.69
N THR A 125 21.54 8.49 -17.00
CA THR A 125 20.21 8.99 -17.31
C THR A 125 19.87 8.75 -18.78
N ARG A 126 18.57 8.73 -19.10
CA ARG A 126 18.11 8.63 -20.51
C ARG A 126 18.66 9.75 -21.39
N ASN A 127 18.94 10.90 -20.84
CA ASN A 127 19.46 12.08 -21.55
C ASN A 127 21.00 12.09 -21.60
N SER A 128 21.64 10.93 -21.53
CA SER A 128 23.11 10.76 -21.62
C SER A 128 23.92 11.54 -20.58
N ARG A 129 23.33 11.88 -19.45
CA ARG A 129 24.05 12.45 -18.31
C ARG A 129 24.40 11.35 -17.33
N VAL A 130 25.45 11.58 -16.52
CA VAL A 130 25.89 10.64 -15.48
C VAL A 130 25.83 11.32 -14.12
N VAL A 131 25.14 10.66 -13.17
CA VAL A 131 25.17 11.03 -11.76
C VAL A 131 26.14 10.10 -11.05
N ARG A 132 27.09 10.65 -10.30
CA ARG A 132 28.08 9.90 -9.53
C ARG A 132 27.66 9.85 -8.06
N ALA A 133 27.61 8.67 -7.47
CA ALA A 133 27.22 8.50 -6.08
C ALA A 133 28.14 7.51 -5.35
N LYS A 134 28.47 7.80 -4.09
CA LYS A 134 29.22 6.87 -3.22
C LYS A 134 28.34 5.71 -2.79
N ILE A 135 27.10 5.99 -2.42
CA ILE A 135 26.10 5.03 -1.94
C ILE A 135 24.87 5.17 -2.84
N LEU A 136 24.27 4.05 -3.20
CA LEU A 136 23.06 4.00 -4.01
C LEU A 136 21.92 3.34 -3.22
N LEU A 137 20.76 4.00 -3.21
CA LEU A 137 19.54 3.50 -2.57
C LEU A 137 18.48 3.24 -3.64
N LEU A 138 18.07 1.98 -3.82
CA LEU A 138 17.02 1.58 -4.75
C LEU A 138 15.67 1.50 -4.03
N CYS A 139 14.90 2.58 -4.07
CA CYS A 139 13.62 2.73 -3.37
C CYS A 139 12.40 2.73 -4.32
N GLY A 140 12.56 2.40 -5.58
CA GLY A 140 11.50 2.46 -6.60
C GLY A 140 10.48 1.32 -6.54
N ASN A 141 10.64 0.32 -5.65
CA ASN A 141 9.70 -0.78 -5.42
C ASN A 141 9.26 -1.45 -6.75
N ALA A 142 7.96 -1.45 -7.05
CA ALA A 142 7.39 -2.03 -8.27
C ALA A 142 7.76 -1.29 -9.57
N TYR A 143 8.42 -0.13 -9.49
CA TYR A 143 8.70 0.73 -10.64
C TYR A 143 10.18 0.76 -11.06
N LEU A 144 11.06 -0.04 -10.46
CA LEU A 144 12.49 -0.10 -10.80
C LEU A 144 12.78 -0.69 -12.19
N ALA A 145 11.85 -1.45 -12.76
CA ALA A 145 11.94 -2.01 -14.12
C ALA A 145 13.30 -2.67 -14.44
N ASN A 146 14.01 -2.17 -15.46
CA ASN A 146 15.24 -2.77 -15.97
C ASN A 146 16.47 -2.55 -15.07
N ILE A 147 16.45 -1.54 -14.20
CA ILE A 147 17.56 -1.27 -13.26
C ILE A 147 17.45 -2.07 -11.95
N SER A 148 16.38 -2.87 -11.79
CA SER A 148 16.22 -3.74 -10.63
C SER A 148 17.24 -4.88 -10.66
N LEU A 149 17.83 -5.18 -9.51
CA LEU A 149 18.78 -6.27 -9.36
C LEU A 149 18.08 -7.64 -9.56
N PRO A 150 18.79 -8.69 -10.05
CA PRO A 150 18.20 -10.02 -10.22
C PRO A 150 17.53 -10.56 -8.96
N LEU A 151 18.18 -10.36 -7.79
CA LEU A 151 17.67 -10.72 -6.48
C LEU A 151 16.32 -10.07 -6.17
N MET A 152 16.17 -8.79 -6.50
CA MET A 152 14.94 -8.04 -6.31
C MET A 152 13.83 -8.54 -7.24
N LYS A 153 14.15 -8.76 -8.53
CA LYS A 153 13.20 -9.22 -9.55
C LYS A 153 12.56 -10.55 -9.20
N SER A 154 13.35 -11.50 -8.69
CA SER A 154 12.86 -12.86 -8.35
C SER A 154 11.90 -12.86 -7.16
N ARG A 155 12.05 -11.93 -6.22
CA ARG A 155 11.31 -11.89 -4.96
C ARG A 155 10.15 -10.89 -4.90
N LEU A 156 9.92 -10.15 -5.99
CA LEU A 156 8.84 -9.18 -6.09
C LEU A 156 7.84 -9.56 -7.18
N ALA A 157 6.56 -9.68 -6.86
CA ALA A 157 5.49 -9.68 -7.86
C ALA A 157 4.90 -8.28 -7.99
N GLN A 158 4.68 -7.86 -9.24
CA GLN A 158 3.94 -6.64 -9.52
C GLN A 158 2.45 -6.97 -9.62
N VAL A 159 1.63 -6.24 -8.89
CA VAL A 159 0.18 -6.34 -8.95
C VAL A 159 -0.38 -4.97 -9.30
N THR A 160 -1.23 -4.91 -10.31
CA THR A 160 -1.96 -3.69 -10.65
C THR A 160 -3.19 -3.60 -9.78
N SER A 161 -3.32 -2.52 -9.01
CA SER A 161 -4.54 -2.16 -8.28
C SER A 161 -5.18 -0.95 -8.90
N SER A 162 -6.52 -0.94 -8.93
CA SER A 162 -7.30 0.11 -9.60
C SER A 162 -8.27 0.76 -8.62
N VAL A 163 -8.52 2.05 -8.80
CA VAL A 163 -9.34 2.88 -7.94
C VAL A 163 -10.28 3.74 -8.79
N LEU A 164 -11.51 3.90 -8.32
CA LEU A 164 -12.51 4.80 -8.85
C LEU A 164 -12.80 5.90 -7.83
N ALA A 165 -12.91 7.15 -8.27
CA ALA A 165 -13.44 8.26 -7.51
C ALA A 165 -14.78 8.69 -8.11
N THR A 166 -15.79 8.90 -7.26
CA THR A 166 -17.05 9.52 -7.67
C THR A 166 -16.93 11.04 -7.76
N LYS A 167 -17.90 11.71 -8.36
CA LYS A 167 -18.14 13.13 -8.09
C LYS A 167 -18.42 13.32 -6.59
N PRO A 168 -18.28 14.54 -6.05
CA PRO A 168 -18.63 14.82 -4.66
C PRO A 168 -20.06 14.39 -4.34
N LEU A 169 -20.22 13.64 -3.27
CA LEU A 169 -21.51 13.21 -2.73
C LEU A 169 -22.10 14.34 -1.86
N SER A 170 -23.41 14.32 -1.66
CA SER A 170 -24.04 15.24 -0.71
C SER A 170 -23.54 14.96 0.73
N PRO A 171 -23.46 15.98 1.60
CA PRO A 171 -23.04 15.78 3.00
C PRO A 171 -23.89 14.74 3.75
N ASN A 172 -25.18 14.67 3.46
CA ASN A 172 -26.07 13.66 4.05
C ASN A 172 -25.71 12.25 3.61
N MET A 173 -25.42 12.05 2.31
CA MET A 173 -25.00 10.76 1.78
C MET A 173 -23.64 10.34 2.36
N VAL A 174 -22.67 11.26 2.45
CA VAL A 174 -21.37 11.01 3.10
C VAL A 174 -21.57 10.53 4.53
N LYS A 175 -22.38 11.25 5.32
CA LYS A 175 -22.67 10.91 6.72
C LYS A 175 -23.43 9.58 6.85
N GLN A 176 -24.30 9.27 5.90
CA GLN A 176 -25.04 8.00 5.87
C GLN A 176 -24.10 6.84 5.57
N LEU A 177 -23.29 6.91 4.50
CA LEU A 177 -22.46 5.77 4.04
C LEU A 177 -21.33 5.44 5.01
N LEU A 178 -20.61 6.46 5.50
CA LEU A 178 -19.47 6.32 6.42
C LEU A 178 -19.58 7.32 7.58
N PRO A 179 -20.45 7.05 8.58
CA PRO A 179 -20.77 8.01 9.64
C PRO A 179 -19.58 8.56 10.41
N THR A 180 -18.57 7.72 10.71
CA THR A 180 -17.35 8.13 11.41
C THR A 180 -16.28 8.69 10.47
N GLY A 181 -16.44 8.53 9.14
CA GLY A 181 -15.42 8.87 8.16
C GLY A 181 -14.20 7.95 8.17
N ALA A 182 -14.26 6.79 8.81
CA ALA A 182 -13.22 5.77 8.81
C ALA A 182 -12.97 5.24 7.39
N ALA A 183 -11.74 4.83 7.10
CA ALA A 183 -11.46 4.02 5.94
C ALA A 183 -11.88 2.57 6.19
N VAL A 184 -12.22 1.85 5.14
CA VAL A 184 -12.72 0.48 5.22
C VAL A 184 -12.00 -0.41 4.23
N ALA A 185 -11.63 -1.63 4.63
CA ALA A 185 -11.35 -2.73 3.73
C ALA A 185 -12.17 -3.95 4.16
N ASP A 186 -12.52 -4.81 3.21
CA ASP A 186 -13.16 -6.08 3.55
C ASP A 186 -12.15 -7.24 3.65
N CYS A 187 -12.56 -8.32 4.27
CA CYS A 187 -11.71 -9.49 4.54
C CYS A 187 -11.58 -10.46 3.36
N ASN A 188 -12.06 -10.12 2.17
CA ASN A 188 -11.90 -10.98 1.01
C ASN A 188 -10.45 -10.97 0.48
N ALA A 189 -10.00 -12.06 -0.12
CA ALA A 189 -8.69 -12.11 -0.75
C ALA A 189 -8.58 -11.14 -1.95
N ALA A 190 -9.68 -10.94 -2.68
CA ALA A 190 -9.84 -9.89 -3.68
C ALA A 190 -10.62 -8.71 -3.09
N LEU A 191 -10.07 -8.13 -2.02
CA LEU A 191 -10.70 -7.15 -1.15
C LEU A 191 -11.19 -5.91 -1.90
N ASN A 192 -12.27 -5.31 -1.39
CA ASN A 192 -12.64 -3.93 -1.65
C ASN A 192 -12.08 -3.05 -0.54
N TYR A 193 -11.64 -1.87 -0.89
CA TYR A 193 -11.22 -0.86 0.09
C TYR A 193 -11.73 0.51 -0.34
N TYR A 194 -12.20 1.30 0.63
CA TYR A 194 -12.82 2.57 0.30
C TYR A 194 -12.77 3.57 1.46
N ARG A 195 -12.94 4.82 1.12
CA ARG A 195 -13.05 5.95 2.05
C ARG A 195 -13.71 7.13 1.38
N ILE A 196 -14.19 8.08 2.17
CA ILE A 196 -14.55 9.41 1.67
C ILE A 196 -13.33 10.32 1.80
N ASP A 197 -13.01 11.05 0.74
CA ASP A 197 -11.95 12.07 0.78
C ASP A 197 -12.46 13.43 1.30
N ALA A 198 -11.54 14.39 1.46
CA ALA A 198 -11.87 15.74 1.96
C ALA A 198 -12.82 16.53 1.04
N LYS A 199 -12.98 16.11 -0.22
CA LYS A 199 -13.93 16.71 -1.17
C LYS A 199 -15.30 16.03 -1.18
N GLY A 200 -15.52 15.05 -0.29
CA GLY A 200 -16.78 14.30 -0.23
C GLY A 200 -16.92 13.23 -1.32
N ARG A 201 -15.84 12.83 -1.99
CA ARG A 201 -15.87 11.79 -3.02
C ARG A 201 -15.69 10.41 -2.40
N MET A 202 -16.46 9.44 -2.84
CA MET A 202 -16.16 8.04 -2.56
C MET A 202 -14.92 7.63 -3.39
N ILE A 203 -13.87 7.24 -2.71
CA ILE A 203 -12.66 6.65 -3.30
C ILE A 203 -12.76 5.15 -3.08
N PHE A 204 -13.03 4.39 -4.14
CA PHE A 204 -13.28 2.94 -4.07
C PHE A 204 -12.26 2.17 -4.88
N GLY A 205 -11.52 1.28 -4.25
CA GLY A 205 -10.57 0.37 -4.86
C GLY A 205 -10.97 -1.09 -4.62
N GLY A 206 -10.42 -2.01 -5.41
CA GLY A 206 -10.77 -3.41 -5.19
C GLY A 206 -10.42 -4.36 -6.33
N ARG A 207 -9.95 -3.84 -7.45
CA ARG A 207 -9.50 -4.68 -8.55
C ARG A 207 -7.99 -4.87 -8.46
N ALA A 208 -7.56 -6.11 -8.20
CA ALA A 208 -6.17 -6.53 -8.27
C ALA A 208 -5.95 -7.43 -9.49
N SER A 209 -4.92 -7.15 -10.31
CA SER A 209 -4.51 -7.97 -11.44
C SER A 209 -3.02 -8.27 -11.36
N TYR A 210 -2.66 -9.55 -11.47
CA TYR A 210 -1.28 -10.04 -11.55
C TYR A 210 -0.75 -10.10 -12.99
N THR A 211 -1.57 -9.73 -13.95
CA THR A 211 -1.19 -9.65 -15.36
C THR A 211 -1.14 -8.19 -15.79
N ASN A 212 -0.24 -7.86 -16.71
CA ASN A 212 -0.22 -6.52 -17.34
C ASN A 212 -1.38 -6.35 -18.34
N VAL A 213 -2.23 -7.37 -18.50
CA VAL A 213 -3.38 -7.36 -19.40
C VAL A 213 -4.62 -7.02 -18.58
N ASN A 214 -5.28 -5.94 -18.94
CA ASN A 214 -6.59 -5.61 -18.40
C ASN A 214 -7.65 -6.45 -19.12
N PHE A 215 -8.12 -7.52 -18.46
CA PHE A 215 -9.28 -8.27 -18.91
C PHE A 215 -10.56 -7.50 -18.54
N GLY A 216 -11.23 -6.96 -19.54
CA GLY A 216 -12.48 -6.25 -19.37
C GLY A 216 -12.34 -4.79 -18.88
N ASP A 217 -13.47 -4.13 -18.78
CA ASP A 217 -13.59 -2.73 -18.38
C ASP A 217 -13.33 -2.56 -16.87
N VAL A 218 -12.25 -1.85 -16.54
CA VAL A 218 -11.83 -1.57 -15.15
C VAL A 218 -12.86 -0.72 -14.43
N GLU A 219 -13.41 0.28 -15.11
CA GLU A 219 -14.41 1.18 -14.52
C GLU A 219 -15.69 0.42 -14.20
N LEU A 220 -16.17 -0.38 -15.15
CA LEU A 220 -17.40 -1.14 -14.99
C LEU A 220 -17.28 -2.16 -13.83
N ASP A 221 -16.12 -2.82 -13.70
CA ASP A 221 -15.89 -3.76 -12.59
C ASP A 221 -15.88 -3.05 -11.23
N LEU A 222 -15.16 -1.92 -11.11
CA LEU A 222 -15.11 -1.15 -9.88
C LEU A 222 -16.48 -0.56 -9.52
N ARG A 223 -17.23 -0.08 -10.52
CA ARG A 223 -18.57 0.44 -10.34
C ARG A 223 -19.51 -0.64 -9.81
N ARG A 224 -19.54 -1.83 -10.43
CA ARG A 224 -20.37 -2.95 -9.97
C ARG A 224 -20.04 -3.38 -8.54
N ARG A 225 -18.76 -3.39 -8.18
CA ARG A 225 -18.32 -3.69 -6.80
C ARG A 225 -18.78 -2.62 -5.82
N MET A 226 -18.59 -1.35 -6.17
CA MET A 226 -19.04 -0.22 -5.34
C MET A 226 -20.56 -0.24 -5.14
N GLU A 227 -21.32 -0.45 -6.21
CA GLU A 227 -22.78 -0.52 -6.17
C GLU A 227 -23.29 -1.76 -5.42
N SER A 228 -22.54 -2.86 -5.43
CA SER A 228 -22.87 -4.05 -4.63
C SER A 228 -22.70 -3.83 -3.14
N VAL A 229 -21.72 -3.02 -2.74
CA VAL A 229 -21.52 -2.62 -1.33
C VAL A 229 -22.47 -1.51 -0.95
N PHE A 230 -22.66 -0.52 -1.81
CA PHE A 230 -23.49 0.65 -1.59
C PHE A 230 -24.50 0.85 -2.72
N PRO A 231 -25.68 0.23 -2.67
CA PRO A 231 -26.72 0.41 -3.69
C PRO A 231 -27.15 1.88 -3.89
N LEU A 232 -27.02 2.73 -2.87
CA LEU A 232 -27.27 4.16 -2.94
C LEU A 232 -26.35 4.90 -3.91
N LEU A 233 -25.19 4.32 -4.26
CA LEU A 233 -24.26 4.91 -5.22
C LEU A 233 -24.55 4.49 -6.68
N LYS A 234 -25.63 3.76 -6.92
CA LYS A 234 -26.09 3.46 -8.26
C LYS A 234 -26.37 4.76 -9.00
N ASN A 235 -25.82 4.89 -10.20
CA ASN A 235 -25.92 6.08 -11.06
C ASN A 235 -25.17 7.33 -10.57
N VAL A 236 -24.37 7.26 -9.51
CA VAL A 236 -23.47 8.36 -9.14
C VAL A 236 -22.39 8.50 -10.21
N GLU A 237 -22.19 9.74 -10.68
CA GLU A 237 -21.17 10.02 -11.69
C GLU A 237 -19.76 9.78 -11.16
N LYS A 238 -18.91 9.23 -12.01
CA LYS A 238 -17.46 9.16 -11.72
C LYS A 238 -16.79 10.51 -11.93
N ASP A 239 -15.74 10.76 -11.16
CA ASP A 239 -14.80 11.84 -11.38
C ASP A 239 -13.53 11.33 -12.08
N ALA A 240 -12.99 10.21 -11.61
CA ALA A 240 -11.76 9.63 -12.15
C ALA A 240 -11.68 8.11 -11.94
N VAL A 241 -10.91 7.44 -12.79
CA VAL A 241 -10.45 6.05 -12.61
C VAL A 241 -8.96 6.02 -12.90
N TRP A 242 -8.18 5.36 -12.04
CA TRP A 242 -6.74 5.19 -12.25
C TRP A 242 -6.25 3.85 -11.71
N SER A 243 -5.05 3.47 -12.11
CA SER A 243 -4.40 2.25 -11.65
C SER A 243 -2.94 2.53 -11.29
N GLY A 244 -2.43 1.73 -10.35
CA GLY A 244 -1.03 1.77 -9.94
C GLY A 244 -0.49 0.36 -9.68
N LYS A 245 0.85 0.23 -9.69
CA LYS A 245 1.52 -1.04 -9.41
C LYS A 245 1.90 -1.12 -7.94
N ILE A 246 1.63 -2.27 -7.34
CA ILE A 246 2.01 -2.63 -5.97
C ILE A 246 3.08 -3.72 -6.07
N GLY A 247 4.16 -3.59 -5.30
CA GLY A 247 5.16 -4.62 -5.12
C GLY A 247 4.80 -5.54 -3.98
N ILE A 248 4.70 -6.85 -4.25
CA ILE A 248 4.31 -7.86 -3.27
C ILE A 248 5.42 -8.89 -3.15
N THR A 249 5.78 -9.27 -1.91
CA THR A 249 6.62 -10.43 -1.58
C THR A 249 5.76 -11.65 -1.26
N VAL A 250 6.33 -12.85 -1.30
CA VAL A 250 5.58 -14.09 -0.99
C VAL A 250 5.05 -14.08 0.45
N ASN A 251 5.87 -13.67 1.41
CA ASN A 251 5.52 -13.60 2.83
C ASN A 251 4.87 -12.28 3.27
N ARG A 252 4.62 -11.36 2.32
CA ARG A 252 4.05 -10.02 2.57
C ARG A 252 4.90 -9.07 3.42
N ILE A 253 6.09 -9.50 3.85
CA ILE A 253 7.04 -8.67 4.61
C ILE A 253 7.88 -7.85 3.62
N PRO A 254 8.17 -6.56 3.88
CA PRO A 254 9.08 -5.79 3.05
C PRO A 254 10.48 -6.40 3.01
N GLN A 255 11.06 -6.46 1.82
CA GLN A 255 12.43 -6.93 1.62
C GLN A 255 13.42 -5.78 1.73
N PHE A 256 14.38 -5.94 2.63
CA PHE A 256 15.56 -5.10 2.77
C PHE A 256 16.78 -5.85 2.26
N GLY A 257 17.74 -5.14 1.74
CA GLY A 257 19.01 -5.77 1.36
C GLY A 257 20.08 -4.76 0.99
N ARG A 258 21.33 -5.23 1.03
CA ARG A 258 22.55 -4.56 0.63
C ARG A 258 23.37 -5.47 -0.26
N THR A 259 23.94 -4.95 -1.33
CA THR A 259 24.90 -5.69 -2.15
C THR A 259 26.33 -5.44 -1.66
N PRO A 260 27.30 -6.29 -2.05
CA PRO A 260 28.72 -6.03 -1.75
C PRO A 260 29.23 -4.68 -2.28
N ASP A 261 28.59 -4.15 -3.34
CA ASP A 261 28.95 -2.85 -3.94
C ASP A 261 28.22 -1.67 -3.26
N ASP A 262 27.74 -1.81 -2.02
CA ASP A 262 27.03 -0.75 -1.29
C ASP A 262 25.79 -0.19 -2.01
N ILE A 263 25.03 -1.06 -2.66
CA ILE A 263 23.69 -0.73 -3.13
C ILE A 263 22.70 -1.25 -2.11
N TYR A 264 22.01 -0.35 -1.44
CA TYR A 264 20.89 -0.67 -0.57
C TYR A 264 19.60 -0.70 -1.36
N PHE A 265 18.68 -1.59 -0.99
CA PHE A 265 17.37 -1.63 -1.63
C PHE A 265 16.25 -1.96 -0.66
N LEU A 266 15.08 -1.39 -0.94
CA LEU A 266 13.84 -1.59 -0.20
C LEU A 266 12.72 -1.86 -1.19
N GLN A 267 11.96 -2.96 -0.99
CA GLN A 267 10.83 -3.28 -1.85
C GLN A 267 9.79 -4.18 -1.18
N GLY A 268 8.64 -4.39 -1.83
CA GLY A 268 7.68 -5.42 -1.46
C GLY A 268 6.82 -5.07 -0.25
N PHE A 269 6.41 -3.81 -0.12
CA PHE A 269 5.55 -3.34 0.98
C PHE A 269 4.12 -3.89 0.92
N SER A 270 3.77 -4.66 -0.10
CA SER A 270 2.56 -5.50 -0.20
C SER A 270 1.23 -4.78 0.06
N GLY A 271 1.14 -3.48 -0.28
CA GLY A 271 -0.04 -2.65 -0.07
C GLY A 271 -0.05 -1.86 1.25
N HIS A 272 0.88 -2.11 2.17
CA HIS A 272 0.96 -1.44 3.48
C HIS A 272 2.07 -0.36 3.54
N GLY A 273 2.47 0.19 2.38
CA GLY A 273 3.66 1.03 2.26
C GLY A 273 3.56 2.43 2.88
N VAL A 274 2.39 3.05 2.97
CA VAL A 274 2.29 4.48 3.32
C VAL A 274 2.99 4.81 4.64
N ALA A 275 2.73 4.06 5.71
CA ALA A 275 3.41 4.24 6.99
C ALA A 275 4.78 3.53 7.04
N LEU A 276 4.84 2.26 6.55
CA LEU A 276 6.04 1.44 6.68
C LEU A 276 7.25 1.98 5.91
N THR A 277 7.06 2.64 4.76
CA THR A 277 8.16 3.26 4.02
C THR A 277 8.84 4.38 4.79
N GLY A 278 8.09 5.10 5.62
CA GLY A 278 8.64 6.11 6.51
C GLY A 278 9.63 5.53 7.52
N GLN A 279 9.22 4.45 8.18
CA GLN A 279 10.07 3.74 9.15
C GLN A 279 11.25 3.04 8.46
N ALA A 280 11.02 2.44 7.29
CA ALA A 280 12.08 1.84 6.49
C ALA A 280 13.14 2.87 6.06
N GLY A 281 12.70 4.09 5.74
CA GLY A 281 13.59 5.21 5.43
C GLY A 281 14.47 5.62 6.62
N VAL A 282 13.95 5.58 7.86
CA VAL A 282 14.75 5.82 9.07
C VAL A 282 15.82 4.74 9.23
N MET A 283 15.42 3.46 9.19
CA MET A 283 16.36 2.33 9.30
C MET A 283 17.46 2.37 8.22
N LEU A 284 17.10 2.78 7.01
CA LEU A 284 18.04 2.90 5.91
C LEU A 284 19.00 4.09 6.10
N ALA A 285 18.50 5.21 6.60
CA ALA A 285 19.34 6.37 6.89
C ALA A 285 20.36 6.04 8.00
N ASP A 286 19.91 5.39 9.08
CA ASP A 286 20.76 4.94 10.17
C ASP A 286 21.85 3.98 9.66
N ALA A 287 21.49 3.02 8.82
CA ALA A 287 22.45 2.09 8.21
C ALA A 287 23.52 2.79 7.36
N VAL A 288 23.14 3.82 6.60
CA VAL A 288 24.06 4.60 5.75
C VAL A 288 25.05 5.42 6.60
N ILE A 289 24.66 5.90 7.77
CA ILE A 289 25.53 6.66 8.67
C ILE A 289 26.30 5.79 9.68
N GLY A 290 26.12 4.44 9.62
CA GLY A 290 26.93 3.48 10.38
C GLY A 290 26.19 2.64 11.42
N ASP A 291 24.94 2.96 11.79
CA ASP A 291 24.12 2.10 12.64
C ASP A 291 23.24 1.15 11.81
N GLN A 292 23.75 -0.05 11.59
CA GLN A 292 23.08 -1.06 10.78
C GLN A 292 22.13 -1.96 11.60
N THR A 293 22.01 -1.79 12.90
CA THR A 293 21.32 -2.70 13.81
C THR A 293 19.89 -3.04 13.35
N SER A 294 19.07 -2.03 13.12
CA SER A 294 17.68 -2.24 12.69
C SER A 294 17.57 -2.71 11.22
N PHE A 295 18.46 -2.25 10.36
CA PHE A 295 18.49 -2.65 8.95
C PHE A 295 18.86 -4.13 8.82
N ASP A 296 19.87 -4.60 9.56
CA ASP A 296 20.37 -5.98 9.52
C ASP A 296 19.30 -6.96 10.01
N VAL A 297 18.55 -6.62 11.06
CA VAL A 297 17.40 -7.42 11.50
C VAL A 297 16.39 -7.61 10.36
N MET A 298 16.03 -6.55 9.65
CA MET A 298 15.10 -6.65 8.54
C MET A 298 15.69 -7.36 7.32
N SER A 299 16.97 -7.16 7.02
CA SER A 299 17.65 -7.79 5.89
C SER A 299 17.92 -9.29 6.10
N SER A 300 17.98 -9.75 7.35
CA SER A 300 18.12 -11.17 7.70
C SER A 300 16.85 -12.00 7.44
N LEU A 301 15.69 -11.35 7.26
CA LEU A 301 14.44 -12.04 7.00
C LEU A 301 14.48 -12.74 5.63
N ASN A 302 14.18 -14.04 5.64
CA ASN A 302 14.22 -14.82 4.42
C ASN A 302 13.04 -14.49 3.49
N HIS A 303 13.35 -14.21 2.24
CA HIS A 303 12.37 -13.96 1.19
C HIS A 303 12.53 -15.02 0.09
N MET A 304 11.55 -15.89 -0.02
CA MET A 304 11.51 -16.88 -1.09
C MET A 304 11.25 -16.20 -2.45
N PRO A 305 11.92 -16.67 -3.53
CA PRO A 305 11.57 -16.23 -4.87
C PRO A 305 10.15 -16.72 -5.22
N PHE A 306 9.46 -15.94 -6.03
CA PHE A 306 8.17 -16.41 -6.56
C PHE A 306 8.39 -17.63 -7.47
N PRO A 307 7.59 -18.69 -7.29
CA PRO A 307 7.68 -19.88 -8.12
C PRO A 307 7.26 -19.60 -9.57
N GLY A 308 7.67 -20.48 -10.49
CA GLY A 308 7.18 -20.51 -11.87
C GLY A 308 8.12 -19.93 -12.93
N GLY A 309 9.24 -19.30 -12.59
CA GLY A 309 10.19 -18.77 -13.58
C GLY A 309 9.49 -17.99 -14.70
N LEU A 310 9.56 -18.44 -15.96
CA LEU A 310 8.87 -17.85 -17.12
C LEU A 310 7.34 -17.99 -17.03
N LEU A 311 6.81 -19.00 -16.33
CA LEU A 311 5.38 -19.23 -16.11
C LEU A 311 4.84 -18.53 -14.86
N ARG A 312 5.62 -17.68 -14.22
CA ARG A 312 5.26 -16.98 -12.99
C ARG A 312 3.95 -16.19 -13.12
N THR A 313 3.78 -15.42 -14.19
CA THR A 313 2.59 -14.60 -14.40
C THR A 313 1.31 -15.44 -14.56
N PRO A 314 1.27 -16.49 -15.41
CA PRO A 314 0.15 -17.43 -15.45
C PRO A 314 -0.14 -18.10 -14.09
N ALA A 315 0.89 -18.55 -13.37
CA ALA A 315 0.72 -19.20 -12.07
C ALA A 315 0.07 -18.26 -11.03
N LEU A 316 0.50 -17.00 -10.97
CA LEU A 316 -0.09 -15.99 -10.10
C LEU A 316 -1.54 -15.66 -10.49
N ALA A 317 -1.84 -15.62 -11.79
CA ALA A 317 -3.21 -15.40 -12.28
C ALA A 317 -4.15 -16.55 -11.88
N LEU A 318 -3.71 -17.80 -11.99
CA LEU A 318 -4.47 -18.97 -11.54
C LEU A 318 -4.68 -18.98 -10.03
N GLY A 319 -3.65 -18.65 -9.24
CA GLY A 319 -3.77 -18.50 -7.80
C GLY A 319 -4.82 -17.44 -7.41
N MET A 320 -4.83 -16.30 -8.08
CA MET A 320 -5.84 -15.27 -7.83
C MET A 320 -7.25 -15.72 -8.25
N ALA A 321 -7.38 -16.46 -9.35
CA ALA A 321 -8.67 -17.01 -9.78
C ALA A 321 -9.22 -18.00 -8.73
N TYR A 322 -8.36 -18.84 -8.17
CA TYR A 322 -8.70 -19.73 -7.06
C TYR A 322 -9.21 -18.96 -5.82
N TYR A 323 -8.48 -17.92 -5.38
CA TYR A 323 -8.89 -17.12 -4.23
C TYR A 323 -10.21 -16.37 -4.47
N LYS A 324 -10.44 -15.84 -5.68
CA LYS A 324 -11.73 -15.23 -6.04
C LYS A 324 -12.88 -16.24 -6.02
N LEU A 325 -12.63 -17.48 -6.44
CA LEU A 325 -13.63 -18.54 -6.36
C LEU A 325 -13.94 -18.90 -4.91
N ARG A 326 -12.91 -19.01 -4.07
CA ARG A 326 -13.05 -19.27 -2.63
C ARG A 326 -13.87 -18.16 -1.95
N ASP A 327 -13.58 -16.89 -2.23
CA ASP A 327 -14.35 -15.76 -1.70
C ASP A 327 -15.84 -15.86 -2.09
N ARG A 328 -16.15 -16.28 -3.34
CA ARG A 328 -17.53 -16.47 -3.80
C ARG A 328 -18.24 -17.63 -3.08
N LEU A 329 -17.53 -18.71 -2.82
CA LEU A 329 -18.06 -19.89 -2.15
C LEU A 329 -18.11 -19.74 -0.62
N LYS A 330 -17.55 -18.66 -0.08
CA LYS A 330 -17.47 -18.36 1.37
C LYS A 330 -16.77 -19.47 2.18
N ILE A 331 -15.71 -20.09 1.58
CA ILE A 331 -14.94 -21.21 2.16
C ILE A 331 -13.48 -20.81 2.43
#